data_0d52163f56d9b836b8611699744df499
#
_entry.id   0d52163f56d9b836b8611699744df499
#
_cell.length_a   1.000
_cell.length_b   1.000
_cell.length_c   1.000
_cell.angle_alpha   90.00
_cell.angle_beta   90.00
_cell.angle_gamma   90.00
#
_symmetry.space_group_name_H-M   'P 1'
#
loop_
_entity.id
_entity.type
_entity.pdbx_description
1 polymer ?
#
loop_
_entity_poly.entity_id
_entity_poly.type
_entity_poly.pdbx_seq_one_letter_code
_entity_poly.pdbx_strand_id
1 'polypeptide(L)'
;MSTHVRQLFGTDGIRGVAGEPPLDERTIFAVGQALGHRLPAPARVVIGQDTRESSGWIGNTLGHGLASAGVTVESAGVITTPGIACLARTLGYQAGVVISASHNPWRDNGIKVFSGDGYKLPDAVEHEIEREIFSILEKGNSADGRPPIETLPGSAELRRAYDAWLARDAAGIRLNNLKVLVDCANGAATTVAPEMFRACSVRTTFIHNQPDGRNINDNCGALHPEVVARAVAEASRRGEGFDLGITFDGDADRALFSDANGRVINGDAVLLVAGRDLQARGKLANNTVVATTMSNMGLEIALRNSNIHMLRAPVGDKYVLEEMQKTGATLGGEQSGHIIFRDGDATTGDGLLTALRVLEIMARTNQSLADLVGDLKVFPQVIKNVRVREKRPFSAIPEVERAITAAEGELNGNGRVVVRYSGTEALARVMIEADSEERMNRLADSIAAAIQQTLGR
;
A
#
# COMPACT_ATOMS: atom_id res chain seq x y z
N MET A 1 -25.74 -9.79 18.55
CA MET A 1 -24.87 -8.62 18.48
C MET A 1 -25.14 -7.93 17.16
N SER A 2 -25.66 -6.71 17.18
CA SER A 2 -25.95 -5.95 15.96
C SER A 2 -24.63 -5.65 15.24
N THR A 3 -24.45 -6.17 14.04
CA THR A 3 -23.34 -5.80 13.16
C THR A 3 -23.59 -4.37 12.68
N HIS A 4 -23.09 -3.38 13.43
CA HIS A 4 -23.05 -2.02 12.91
C HIS A 4 -22.16 -2.01 11.67
N VAL A 5 -22.76 -1.72 10.52
CA VAL A 5 -22.03 -1.51 9.27
C VAL A 5 -21.19 -0.24 9.45
N ARG A 6 -19.90 -0.29 9.16
CA ARG A 6 -19.02 0.89 9.12
C ARG A 6 -19.61 1.93 8.16
N GLN A 7 -19.66 3.18 8.61
CA GLN A 7 -20.22 4.28 7.82
C GLN A 7 -19.16 5.29 7.38
N LEU A 8 -18.09 5.48 8.17
CA LEU A 8 -17.01 6.44 7.91
C LEU A 8 -15.68 5.73 7.61
N PHE A 9 -15.24 4.83 8.50
CA PHE A 9 -13.97 4.13 8.32
C PHE A 9 -14.10 3.01 7.28
N GLY A 10 -13.34 3.13 6.19
CA GLY A 10 -13.13 2.04 5.23
C GLY A 10 -12.01 1.09 5.67
N THR A 11 -11.44 0.34 4.72
CA THR A 11 -10.28 -0.55 4.97
C THR A 11 -8.98 0.22 5.21
N ASP A 12 -8.93 1.51 4.82
CA ASP A 12 -7.73 2.36 4.90
C ASP A 12 -8.11 3.80 5.30
N GLY A 13 -8.75 3.93 6.46
CA GLY A 13 -9.18 5.20 7.03
C GLY A 13 -10.48 5.76 6.45
N ILE A 14 -10.74 7.05 6.70
CA ILE A 14 -11.89 7.80 6.18
C ILE A 14 -11.49 8.39 4.83
N ARG A 15 -12.28 8.19 3.78
CA ARG A 15 -12.01 8.74 2.44
C ARG A 15 -13.24 9.38 1.83
N GLY A 16 -13.03 10.40 1.00
CA GLY A 16 -14.09 11.07 0.26
C GLY A 16 -13.57 12.22 -0.60
N VAL A 17 -14.49 12.92 -1.25
CA VAL A 17 -14.19 14.16 -1.95
C VAL A 17 -13.97 15.27 -0.92
N ALA A 18 -12.88 16.01 -1.01
CA ALA A 18 -12.56 17.08 -0.08
C ALA A 18 -13.62 18.20 -0.12
N GLY A 19 -14.14 18.59 1.03
CA GLY A 19 -15.22 19.57 1.17
C GLY A 19 -16.63 18.98 1.16
N GLU A 20 -16.78 17.68 0.85
CA GLU A 20 -18.05 16.95 0.91
C GLU A 20 -18.03 15.95 2.07
N PRO A 21 -19.19 15.64 2.72
CA PRO A 21 -19.22 14.59 3.73
C PRO A 21 -18.66 13.25 3.18
N PRO A 22 -17.79 12.54 3.94
CA PRO A 22 -17.40 12.80 5.33
C PRO A 22 -16.16 13.72 5.49
N LEU A 23 -15.65 14.37 4.45
CA LEU A 23 -14.49 15.26 4.51
C LEU A 23 -14.89 16.75 4.45
N ASP A 24 -16.02 17.11 5.02
CA ASP A 24 -16.41 18.49 5.34
C ASP A 24 -15.80 18.96 6.67
N GLU A 25 -15.67 20.28 6.86
CA GLU A 25 -15.02 20.86 8.04
C GLU A 25 -15.63 20.39 9.36
N ARG A 26 -16.95 20.26 9.42
CA ARG A 26 -17.66 19.87 10.64
C ARG A 26 -17.33 18.44 11.02
N THR A 27 -17.36 17.52 10.05
CA THR A 27 -17.05 16.11 10.26
C THR A 27 -15.57 15.93 10.61
N ILE A 28 -14.66 16.58 9.89
CA ILE A 28 -13.20 16.51 10.15
C ILE A 28 -12.87 17.01 11.56
N PHE A 29 -13.47 18.11 12.01
CA PHE A 29 -13.29 18.60 13.37
C PHE A 29 -13.78 17.55 14.39
N ALA A 30 -14.94 16.97 14.17
CA ALA A 30 -15.48 15.93 15.05
C ALA A 30 -14.58 14.68 15.10
N VAL A 31 -13.95 14.31 13.97
CA VAL A 31 -12.93 13.25 13.93
C VAL A 31 -11.76 13.58 14.84
N GLY A 32 -11.21 14.80 14.75
CA GLY A 32 -10.12 15.23 15.63
C GLY A 32 -10.50 15.21 17.11
N GLN A 33 -11.69 15.72 17.44
CA GLN A 33 -12.21 15.75 18.81
C GLN A 33 -12.43 14.34 19.38
N ALA A 34 -13.09 13.45 18.61
CA ALA A 34 -13.34 12.08 19.01
C ALA A 34 -12.03 11.28 19.21
N LEU A 35 -11.06 11.47 18.32
CA LEU A 35 -9.74 10.86 18.48
C LEU A 35 -9.05 11.38 19.75
N GLY A 36 -9.06 12.69 19.97
CA GLY A 36 -8.43 13.31 21.14
C GLY A 36 -8.99 12.81 22.48
N HIS A 37 -10.31 12.64 22.59
CA HIS A 37 -10.97 12.11 23.79
C HIS A 37 -10.54 10.67 24.13
N ARG A 38 -10.03 9.92 23.16
CA ARG A 38 -9.60 8.52 23.35
C ARG A 38 -8.15 8.38 23.77
N LEU A 39 -7.37 9.45 23.61
CA LEU A 39 -5.95 9.40 23.94
C LEU A 39 -5.71 9.65 25.45
N PRO A 40 -4.77 8.95 26.07
CA PRO A 40 -4.43 9.19 27.48
C PRO A 40 -3.74 10.55 27.65
N ALA A 41 -4.23 11.37 28.59
CA ALA A 41 -3.62 12.67 28.86
C ALA A 41 -2.36 12.52 29.73
N PRO A 42 -1.28 13.31 29.49
CA PRO A 42 -1.14 14.26 28.38
C PRO A 42 -0.86 13.55 27.06
N ALA A 43 -1.55 13.94 25.99
CA ALA A 43 -1.40 13.33 24.68
C ALA A 43 -0.70 14.27 23.67
N ARG A 44 0.16 13.70 22.84
CA ARG A 44 0.80 14.34 21.67
C ARG A 44 0.43 13.57 20.43
N VAL A 45 0.06 14.26 19.35
CA VAL A 45 -0.26 13.69 18.05
C VAL A 45 0.58 14.35 16.98
N VAL A 46 1.19 13.55 16.10
CA VAL A 46 1.87 14.05 14.90
C VAL A 46 0.95 13.91 13.70
N ILE A 47 0.83 15.00 12.90
CA ILE A 47 0.07 15.03 11.65
C ILE A 47 1.03 15.20 10.48
N GLY A 48 0.83 14.41 9.42
CA GLY A 48 1.48 14.58 8.14
C GLY A 48 0.47 14.57 7.00
N GLN A 49 0.90 15.01 5.83
CA GLN A 49 0.02 15.13 4.69
C GLN A 49 0.73 14.87 3.37
N ASP A 50 -0.03 14.51 2.33
CA ASP A 50 0.46 14.53 0.97
C ASP A 50 0.37 15.92 0.33
N THR A 51 0.62 16.01 -0.96
CA THR A 51 0.74 17.27 -1.70
C THR A 51 -0.58 17.84 -2.21
N ARG A 52 -1.73 17.22 -1.95
CA ARG A 52 -3.06 17.70 -2.40
C ARG A 52 -3.35 19.10 -1.85
N GLU A 53 -3.96 19.96 -2.66
CA GLU A 53 -4.34 21.32 -2.22
C GLU A 53 -5.26 21.30 -0.99
N SER A 54 -6.06 20.25 -0.83
CA SER A 54 -6.97 20.08 0.30
C SER A 54 -6.30 19.60 1.58
N SER A 55 -5.10 19.02 1.52
CA SER A 55 -4.47 18.38 2.66
C SER A 55 -4.17 19.36 3.80
N GLY A 56 -3.76 20.58 3.47
CA GLY A 56 -3.44 21.60 4.47
C GLY A 56 -4.62 22.00 5.34
N TRP A 57 -5.77 22.35 4.74
CA TRP A 57 -6.94 22.76 5.51
C TRP A 57 -7.58 21.59 6.27
N ILE A 58 -7.58 20.36 5.70
CA ILE A 58 -8.05 19.15 6.39
C ILE A 58 -7.20 18.89 7.63
N GLY A 59 -5.87 18.92 7.49
CA GLY A 59 -4.93 18.73 8.60
C GLY A 59 -5.10 19.78 9.72
N ASN A 60 -5.27 21.04 9.35
CA ASN A 60 -5.53 22.14 10.30
C ASN A 60 -6.86 21.93 11.05
N THR A 61 -7.94 21.63 10.33
CA THR A 61 -9.27 21.41 10.93
C THR A 61 -9.25 20.22 11.91
N LEU A 62 -8.62 19.13 11.52
CA LEU A 62 -8.45 17.96 12.38
C LEU A 62 -7.59 18.29 13.60
N GLY A 63 -6.50 19.02 13.41
CA GLY A 63 -5.62 19.48 14.48
C GLY A 63 -6.35 20.35 15.51
N HIS A 64 -7.27 21.20 15.07
CA HIS A 64 -8.14 21.98 15.98
C HIS A 64 -9.09 21.09 16.77
N GLY A 65 -9.67 20.06 16.13
CA GLY A 65 -10.49 19.07 16.83
C GLY A 65 -9.69 18.38 17.95
N LEU A 66 -8.48 17.93 17.65
CA LEU A 66 -7.56 17.35 18.63
C LEU A 66 -7.21 18.33 19.76
N ALA A 67 -6.83 19.56 19.42
CA ALA A 67 -6.48 20.59 20.41
C ALA A 67 -7.68 20.94 21.32
N SER A 68 -8.90 20.94 20.79
CA SER A 68 -10.12 21.17 21.59
C SER A 68 -10.37 20.06 22.64
N ALA A 69 -9.80 18.88 22.43
CA ALA A 69 -9.80 17.76 23.36
C ALA A 69 -8.56 17.74 24.28
N GLY A 70 -7.73 18.79 24.28
CA GLY A 70 -6.55 18.93 25.14
C GLY A 70 -5.29 18.22 24.64
N VAL A 71 -5.25 17.86 23.34
CA VAL A 71 -4.09 17.20 22.71
C VAL A 71 -3.09 18.22 22.21
N THR A 72 -1.81 17.99 22.42
CA THR A 72 -0.74 18.75 21.75
C THR A 72 -0.53 18.20 20.35
N VAL A 73 -0.63 19.07 19.33
CA VAL A 73 -0.54 18.67 17.93
C VAL A 73 0.74 19.23 17.31
N GLU A 74 1.49 18.39 16.64
CA GLU A 74 2.67 18.76 15.88
C GLU A 74 2.51 18.32 14.41
N SER A 75 2.96 19.13 13.46
CA SER A 75 2.88 18.82 12.04
C SER A 75 4.26 18.51 11.46
N ALA A 76 4.39 17.41 10.74
CA ALA A 76 5.55 17.12 9.92
C ALA A 76 5.48 17.78 8.53
N GLY A 77 4.33 18.40 8.20
CA GLY A 77 4.07 18.95 6.87
C GLY A 77 3.89 17.87 5.82
N VAL A 78 4.39 18.12 4.62
CA VAL A 78 4.36 17.10 3.56
C VAL A 78 5.38 16.00 3.89
N ILE A 79 4.87 14.77 4.11
CA ILE A 79 5.64 13.59 4.46
C ILE A 79 4.86 12.34 4.05
N THR A 80 5.55 11.22 3.88
CA THR A 80 4.96 9.95 3.49
C THR A 80 4.11 9.33 4.60
N THR A 81 3.14 8.48 4.23
CA THR A 81 2.34 7.71 5.21
C THR A 81 3.21 6.89 6.16
N PRO A 82 4.19 6.08 5.68
CA PRO A 82 5.08 5.35 6.59
C PRO A 82 5.96 6.27 7.45
N GLY A 83 6.28 7.47 6.98
CA GLY A 83 7.00 8.47 7.78
C GLY A 83 6.25 8.84 9.05
N ILE A 84 4.94 9.03 8.99
CA ILE A 84 4.12 9.31 10.18
C ILE A 84 4.02 8.10 11.11
N ALA A 85 3.85 6.89 10.58
CA ALA A 85 3.87 5.68 11.40
C ALA A 85 5.21 5.52 12.14
N CYS A 86 6.32 5.77 11.45
CA CYS A 86 7.67 5.79 12.02
C CYS A 86 7.83 6.84 13.13
N LEU A 87 7.43 8.09 12.88
CA LEU A 87 7.54 9.18 13.85
C LEU A 87 6.68 8.94 15.09
N ALA A 88 5.45 8.43 14.91
CA ALA A 88 4.56 8.12 16.03
C ALA A 88 5.26 7.15 16.98
N ARG A 89 5.82 6.07 16.44
CA ARG A 89 6.50 5.04 17.22
C ARG A 89 7.82 5.51 17.81
N THR A 90 8.69 6.14 17.02
CA THR A 90 10.08 6.42 17.42
C THR A 90 10.22 7.64 18.32
N LEU A 91 9.30 8.60 18.24
CA LEU A 91 9.31 9.84 19.03
C LEU A 91 8.25 9.85 20.15
N GLY A 92 7.55 8.72 20.38
CA GLY A 92 6.64 8.53 21.50
C GLY A 92 5.38 9.39 21.45
N TYR A 93 4.82 9.62 20.25
CA TYR A 93 3.48 10.19 20.10
C TYR A 93 2.42 9.15 20.48
N GLN A 94 1.29 9.59 21.01
CA GLN A 94 0.17 8.69 21.32
C GLN A 94 -0.61 8.28 20.07
N ALA A 95 -0.54 9.10 19.01
CA ALA A 95 -1.06 8.74 17.67
C ALA A 95 -0.33 9.52 16.57
N GLY A 96 -0.38 8.97 15.37
CA GLY A 96 0.00 9.62 14.12
C GLY A 96 -1.19 9.73 13.19
N VAL A 97 -1.36 10.85 12.50
CA VAL A 97 -2.43 11.03 11.52
C VAL A 97 -1.87 11.46 10.18
N VAL A 98 -2.35 10.84 9.12
CA VAL A 98 -1.97 11.17 7.74
C VAL A 98 -3.18 11.67 6.97
N ILE A 99 -3.01 12.81 6.32
CA ILE A 99 -4.00 13.38 5.40
C ILE A 99 -3.60 13.01 3.97
N SER A 100 -4.21 11.97 3.46
CA SER A 100 -3.95 11.43 2.11
C SER A 100 -5.02 10.44 1.66
N ALA A 101 -5.27 10.40 0.37
CA ALA A 101 -6.03 9.33 -0.30
C ALA A 101 -5.14 8.42 -1.16
N SER A 102 -3.82 8.34 -0.86
CA SER A 102 -2.85 7.49 -1.56
C SER A 102 -2.88 7.71 -3.08
N HIS A 103 -3.27 6.70 -3.85
CA HIS A 103 -3.28 6.72 -5.31
C HIS A 103 -4.53 7.34 -5.97
N ASN A 104 -5.51 7.81 -5.20
CA ASN A 104 -6.71 8.45 -5.75
C ASN A 104 -6.40 9.79 -6.46
N PRO A 105 -7.28 10.27 -7.36
CA PRO A 105 -7.17 11.60 -7.95
C PRO A 105 -7.10 12.72 -6.89
N TRP A 106 -6.58 13.88 -7.26
CA TRP A 106 -6.32 15.02 -6.35
C TRP A 106 -7.55 15.55 -5.60
N ARG A 107 -8.76 15.36 -6.16
CA ARG A 107 -10.03 15.81 -5.55
C ARG A 107 -10.42 15.00 -4.33
N ASP A 108 -10.01 13.73 -4.31
CA ASP A 108 -10.21 12.88 -3.15
C ASP A 108 -9.16 13.18 -2.09
N ASN A 109 -9.52 12.96 -0.84
CA ASN A 109 -8.57 12.95 0.26
C ASN A 109 -8.97 11.90 1.30
N GLY A 110 -8.21 11.80 2.39
CA GLY A 110 -8.49 10.84 3.44
C GLY A 110 -7.80 11.17 4.75
N ILE A 111 -8.25 10.51 5.81
CA ILE A 111 -7.66 10.59 7.15
C ILE A 111 -7.34 9.17 7.58
N LYS A 112 -6.04 8.87 7.72
CA LYS A 112 -5.53 7.60 8.23
C LYS A 112 -4.98 7.82 9.63
N VAL A 113 -5.28 6.91 10.56
CA VAL A 113 -4.83 7.03 11.95
C VAL A 113 -3.96 5.84 12.33
N PHE A 114 -2.81 6.14 12.92
CA PHE A 114 -1.88 5.18 13.50
C PHE A 114 -1.85 5.36 15.01
N SER A 115 -1.80 4.27 15.75
CA SER A 115 -1.53 4.27 17.18
C SER A 115 -0.07 4.65 17.48
N GLY A 116 0.24 4.92 18.74
CA GLY A 116 1.59 5.32 19.15
C GLY A 116 2.67 4.25 18.94
N ASP A 117 2.30 3.02 18.65
CA ASP A 117 3.21 1.93 18.25
C ASP A 117 3.42 1.87 16.71
N GLY A 118 2.82 2.79 15.96
CA GLY A 118 2.96 2.91 14.52
C GLY A 118 2.10 1.95 13.69
N TYR A 119 1.17 1.24 14.30
CA TYR A 119 0.21 0.39 13.59
C TYR A 119 -1.11 1.12 13.33
N LYS A 120 -1.83 0.71 12.28
CA LYS A 120 -3.21 1.16 12.05
C LYS A 120 -4.09 0.77 13.24
N LEU A 121 -5.12 1.58 13.51
CA LEU A 121 -6.04 1.29 14.60
C LEU A 121 -6.78 -0.04 14.37
N PRO A 122 -7.02 -0.83 15.44
CA PRO A 122 -7.91 -1.98 15.36
C PRO A 122 -9.35 -1.58 15.03
N ASP A 123 -10.09 -2.44 14.32
CA ASP A 123 -11.48 -2.21 13.92
C ASP A 123 -12.39 -1.82 15.09
N ALA A 124 -12.20 -2.44 16.24
CA ALA A 124 -12.98 -2.13 17.45
C ALA A 124 -12.80 -0.68 17.91
N VAL A 125 -11.56 -0.17 17.82
CA VAL A 125 -11.23 1.22 18.18
C VAL A 125 -11.79 2.19 17.14
N GLU A 126 -11.66 1.88 15.85
CA GLU A 126 -12.27 2.68 14.77
C GLU A 126 -13.79 2.79 14.94
N HIS A 127 -14.49 1.69 15.25
CA HIS A 127 -15.93 1.70 15.52
C HIS A 127 -16.32 2.56 16.75
N GLU A 128 -15.48 2.55 17.78
CA GLU A 128 -15.73 3.38 18.95
C GLU A 128 -15.55 4.87 18.64
N ILE A 129 -14.51 5.23 17.87
CA ILE A 129 -14.29 6.60 17.39
C ILE A 129 -15.46 7.03 16.51
N GLU A 130 -15.90 6.18 15.58
CA GLU A 130 -17.04 6.47 14.70
C GLU A 130 -18.34 6.77 15.46
N ARG A 131 -18.65 5.99 16.49
CA ARG A 131 -19.81 6.26 17.34
C ARG A 131 -19.71 7.61 18.05
N GLU A 132 -18.51 7.97 18.50
CA GLU A 132 -18.29 9.25 19.15
C GLU A 132 -18.39 10.42 18.18
N ILE A 133 -17.87 10.28 16.95
CA ILE A 133 -18.04 11.27 15.87
C ILE A 133 -19.53 11.56 15.65
N PHE A 134 -20.35 10.54 15.47
CA PHE A 134 -21.81 10.73 15.28
C PHE A 134 -22.45 11.40 16.48
N SER A 135 -22.08 11.03 17.71
CA SER A 135 -22.60 11.68 18.92
C SER A 135 -22.23 13.17 18.99
N ILE A 136 -21.01 13.54 18.56
CA ILE A 136 -20.56 14.95 18.50
C ILE A 136 -21.37 15.71 17.43
N LEU A 137 -21.56 15.09 16.26
CA LEU A 137 -22.32 15.69 15.16
C LEU A 137 -23.80 15.91 15.51
N GLU A 138 -24.44 14.96 16.21
CA GLU A 138 -25.85 15.06 16.65
C GLU A 138 -26.04 16.17 17.68
N LYS A 139 -25.10 16.34 18.62
CA LYS A 139 -25.20 17.36 19.67
C LYS A 139 -25.04 18.80 19.16
N GLY A 140 -24.74 18.97 17.88
CA GLY A 140 -24.69 20.27 17.25
C GLY A 140 -23.56 21.18 17.77
N ASN A 141 -22.44 20.61 18.20
CA ASN A 141 -21.24 21.38 18.52
C ASN A 141 -20.76 22.09 17.25
N SER A 142 -21.38 23.26 17.01
CA SER A 142 -21.08 24.11 15.87
C SER A 142 -19.69 24.68 16.00
N ALA A 143 -19.01 24.76 14.88
CA ALA A 143 -17.77 25.57 14.73
C ALA A 143 -18.05 27.08 14.96
N ASP A 144 -19.29 27.46 15.23
CA ASP A 144 -19.73 28.83 15.42
C ASP A 144 -19.06 29.45 16.67
N GLY A 145 -18.17 30.40 16.43
CA GLY A 145 -17.42 31.12 17.49
C GLY A 145 -15.99 30.62 17.73
N ARG A 146 -15.48 29.72 16.90
CA ARG A 146 -14.08 29.26 17.01
C ARG A 146 -13.13 30.28 16.41
N PRO A 147 -11.92 30.45 17.00
CA PRO A 147 -10.89 31.27 16.38
C PRO A 147 -10.53 30.68 14.99
N PRO A 148 -10.10 31.52 14.05
CA PRO A 148 -9.62 31.03 12.76
C PRO A 148 -8.51 29.99 12.98
N ILE A 149 -8.52 28.97 12.13
CA ILE A 149 -7.56 27.86 12.20
C ILE A 149 -6.18 28.41 11.89
N GLU A 150 -5.31 28.47 12.89
CA GLU A 150 -3.90 28.75 12.64
C GLU A 150 -3.29 27.59 11.86
N THR A 151 -2.53 27.93 10.82
CA THR A 151 -1.83 26.93 10.03
C THR A 151 -0.80 26.22 10.89
N LEU A 152 -0.88 24.90 10.97
CA LEU A 152 0.12 24.09 11.64
C LEU A 152 1.42 24.10 10.82
N PRO A 153 2.52 24.73 11.29
CA PRO A 153 3.75 24.79 10.51
C PRO A 153 4.41 23.40 10.46
N GLY A 154 4.81 22.99 9.26
CA GLY A 154 5.51 21.72 9.07
C GLY A 154 6.93 21.75 9.67
N SER A 155 7.23 20.82 10.56
CA SER A 155 8.55 20.68 11.19
C SER A 155 9.55 19.99 10.28
N ALA A 156 10.60 20.70 9.86
CA ALA A 156 11.72 20.10 9.15
C ALA A 156 12.52 19.11 10.01
N GLU A 157 12.48 19.26 11.34
CA GLU A 157 13.13 18.35 12.26
C GLU A 157 12.46 16.97 12.27
N LEU A 158 11.14 16.94 12.29
CA LEU A 158 10.39 15.68 12.19
C LEU A 158 10.67 14.96 10.87
N ARG A 159 10.71 15.67 9.74
CA ARG A 159 11.09 15.05 8.46
C ARG A 159 12.50 14.48 8.51
N ARG A 160 13.48 15.25 9.01
CA ARG A 160 14.87 14.76 9.15
C ARG A 160 14.99 13.55 10.07
N ALA A 161 14.15 13.41 11.09
CA ALA A 161 14.13 12.22 11.94
C ALA A 161 13.75 10.96 11.15
N TYR A 162 12.77 11.06 10.25
CA TYR A 162 12.41 9.96 9.35
C TYR A 162 13.49 9.69 8.30
N ASP A 163 14.07 10.71 7.69
CA ASP A 163 15.20 10.56 6.75
C ASP A 163 16.38 9.83 7.40
N ALA A 164 16.71 10.19 8.64
CA ALA A 164 17.77 9.55 9.41
C ALA A 164 17.43 8.09 9.76
N TRP A 165 16.17 7.79 10.03
CA TRP A 165 15.71 6.43 10.26
C TRP A 165 15.86 5.56 9.00
N LEU A 166 15.46 6.06 7.82
CA LEU A 166 15.66 5.37 6.53
C LEU A 166 17.15 5.15 6.23
N ALA A 167 17.98 6.20 6.40
CA ALA A 167 19.38 6.15 6.10
C ALA A 167 20.19 5.19 7.02
N ARG A 168 19.68 4.91 8.23
CA ARG A 168 20.30 3.97 9.17
C ARG A 168 20.43 2.57 8.56
N ASP A 169 19.41 2.12 7.84
CA ASP A 169 19.39 0.78 7.25
C ASP A 169 20.36 0.65 6.06
N ALA A 170 20.62 1.74 5.34
CA ALA A 170 21.58 1.77 4.23
C ALA A 170 23.02 2.04 4.70
N ALA A 171 23.26 2.20 6.01
CA ALA A 171 24.58 2.55 6.54
C ALA A 171 25.63 1.47 6.24
N GLY A 172 26.71 1.88 5.57
CA GLY A 172 27.84 1.00 5.21
C GLY A 172 27.73 0.34 3.84
N ILE A 173 26.62 0.51 3.11
CA ILE A 173 26.45 -0.02 1.75
C ILE A 173 26.83 1.06 0.74
N ARG A 174 27.61 0.70 -0.28
CA ARG A 174 28.00 1.62 -1.35
C ARG A 174 26.97 1.59 -2.46
N LEU A 175 26.08 2.60 -2.50
CA LEU A 175 25.06 2.78 -3.53
C LEU A 175 25.45 3.80 -4.62
N ASN A 176 26.64 4.41 -4.51
CA ASN A 176 27.09 5.49 -5.39
C ASN A 176 27.36 5.06 -6.84
N ASN A 177 27.44 3.77 -7.12
CA ASN A 177 27.57 3.24 -8.47
C ASN A 177 26.23 3.14 -9.20
N LEU A 178 25.11 3.16 -8.47
CA LEU A 178 23.78 3.03 -9.05
C LEU A 178 23.26 4.38 -9.56
N LYS A 179 22.70 4.35 -10.76
CA LYS A 179 22.02 5.49 -11.40
C LYS A 179 20.53 5.17 -11.54
N VAL A 180 19.69 5.94 -10.88
CA VAL A 180 18.27 5.63 -10.69
C VAL A 180 17.39 6.75 -11.23
N LEU A 181 16.34 6.41 -11.98
CA LEU A 181 15.26 7.31 -12.33
C LEU A 181 14.11 7.15 -11.34
N VAL A 182 13.68 8.23 -10.70
CA VAL A 182 12.67 8.22 -9.63
C VAL A 182 11.46 9.04 -10.03
N ASP A 183 10.29 8.39 -10.09
CA ASP A 183 9.00 9.02 -10.27
C ASP A 183 8.35 9.20 -8.88
N CYS A 184 8.18 10.47 -8.47
CA CYS A 184 7.60 10.81 -7.17
C CYS A 184 6.08 10.97 -7.20
N ALA A 185 5.41 10.68 -8.32
CA ALA A 185 3.96 10.84 -8.49
C ALA A 185 3.42 12.26 -8.15
N ASN A 186 4.27 13.28 -8.13
CA ASN A 186 3.99 14.61 -7.56
C ASN A 186 3.40 14.52 -6.12
N GLY A 187 3.68 13.45 -5.40
CA GLY A 187 3.16 13.12 -4.07
C GLY A 187 4.15 13.41 -2.95
N ALA A 188 3.91 12.80 -1.80
CA ALA A 188 4.69 13.01 -0.57
C ALA A 188 6.18 12.61 -0.71
N ALA A 189 6.51 11.69 -1.62
CA ALA A 189 7.90 11.31 -1.92
C ALA A 189 8.75 12.50 -2.38
N THR A 190 8.16 13.55 -2.95
CA THR A 190 8.88 14.74 -3.44
C THR A 190 9.69 15.44 -2.36
N THR A 191 9.29 15.36 -1.10
CA THR A 191 9.98 15.99 0.03
C THR A 191 11.00 15.09 0.71
N VAL A 192 10.83 13.77 0.68
CA VAL A 192 11.64 12.81 1.42
C VAL A 192 12.66 12.11 0.50
N ALA A 193 12.25 11.64 -0.68
CA ALA A 193 13.11 10.85 -1.56
C ALA A 193 14.42 11.56 -1.95
N PRO A 194 14.46 12.86 -2.29
CA PRO A 194 15.71 13.53 -2.66
C PRO A 194 16.76 13.51 -1.54
N GLU A 195 16.34 13.78 -0.31
CA GLU A 195 17.22 13.80 0.86
C GLU A 195 17.71 12.39 1.22
N MET A 196 16.81 11.41 1.22
CA MET A 196 17.12 10.01 1.48
C MET A 196 18.15 9.47 0.48
N PHE A 197 17.90 9.61 -0.83
CA PHE A 197 18.82 9.11 -1.85
C PHE A 197 20.17 9.84 -1.82
N ARG A 198 20.17 11.15 -1.53
CA ARG A 198 21.40 11.92 -1.33
C ARG A 198 22.20 11.41 -0.13
N ALA A 199 21.54 11.14 1.00
CA ALA A 199 22.19 10.60 2.19
C ALA A 199 22.81 9.21 1.94
N CYS A 200 22.20 8.41 1.07
CA CYS A 200 22.69 7.09 0.66
C CYS A 200 23.65 7.15 -0.55
N SER A 201 23.99 8.35 -1.02
CA SER A 201 24.91 8.57 -2.15
C SER A 201 24.46 7.93 -3.48
N VAL A 202 23.16 7.73 -3.68
CA VAL A 202 22.60 7.23 -4.94
C VAL A 202 22.56 8.35 -5.97
N ARG A 203 22.95 8.07 -7.22
CA ARG A 203 22.81 9.03 -8.32
C ARG A 203 21.39 8.98 -8.88
N THR A 204 20.60 10.00 -8.58
CA THR A 204 19.19 10.04 -8.95
C THR A 204 18.85 11.13 -9.94
N THR A 205 17.90 10.83 -10.82
CA THR A 205 17.15 11.80 -11.61
C THR A 205 15.69 11.68 -11.21
N PHE A 206 15.02 12.81 -10.94
CA PHE A 206 13.64 12.82 -10.51
C PHE A 206 12.72 13.30 -11.63
N ILE A 207 11.57 12.64 -11.77
CA ILE A 207 10.45 13.07 -12.59
C ILE A 207 9.19 13.14 -11.73
N HIS A 208 8.17 13.88 -12.15
CA HIS A 208 6.94 14.14 -11.40
C HIS A 208 7.22 14.49 -9.93
N ASN A 209 8.11 15.47 -9.74
CA ASN A 209 8.56 15.94 -8.42
C ASN A 209 8.32 17.45 -8.20
N GLN A 210 7.35 18.01 -8.92
CA GLN A 210 6.93 19.40 -8.83
C GLN A 210 5.41 19.47 -8.56
N PRO A 211 4.99 19.19 -7.32
CA PRO A 211 3.59 19.17 -6.97
C PRO A 211 2.99 20.58 -7.04
N ASP A 212 1.79 20.71 -7.61
CA ASP A 212 1.01 21.95 -7.70
C ASP A 212 -0.31 21.88 -6.89
N GLY A 213 -0.53 20.77 -6.17
CA GLY A 213 -1.74 20.51 -5.40
C GLY A 213 -2.81 19.73 -6.15
N ARG A 214 -2.72 19.63 -7.48
CA ARG A 214 -3.73 19.00 -8.36
C ARG A 214 -3.16 17.94 -9.28
N ASN A 215 -1.86 17.85 -9.40
CA ASN A 215 -1.17 16.93 -10.31
C ASN A 215 -0.67 15.64 -9.64
N ILE A 216 -1.03 15.38 -8.39
CA ILE A 216 -0.69 14.13 -7.69
C ILE A 216 -1.31 12.93 -8.41
N ASN A 217 -0.51 11.90 -8.71
CA ASN A 217 -0.89 10.68 -9.44
C ASN A 217 -1.44 10.92 -10.86
N ASP A 218 -1.34 12.14 -11.41
CA ASP A 218 -1.89 12.43 -12.73
C ASP A 218 -1.01 11.85 -13.83
N ASN A 219 -1.45 10.72 -14.39
CA ASN A 219 -0.73 9.93 -15.40
C ASN A 219 0.73 9.60 -15.00
N CYS A 220 0.98 9.38 -13.71
CA CYS A 220 2.29 9.07 -13.16
C CYS A 220 2.16 8.20 -11.89
N GLY A 221 3.28 7.83 -11.30
CA GLY A 221 3.31 7.09 -10.05
C GLY A 221 2.99 5.60 -10.20
N ALA A 222 2.73 4.94 -9.07
CA ALA A 222 2.57 3.48 -9.00
C ALA A 222 1.34 2.93 -9.75
N LEU A 223 0.37 3.77 -10.12
CA LEU A 223 -0.73 3.36 -11.02
C LEU A 223 -0.31 3.34 -12.49
N HIS A 224 0.78 4.02 -12.85
CA HIS A 224 1.32 4.15 -14.19
C HIS A 224 2.81 3.78 -14.25
N PRO A 225 3.20 2.57 -13.78
CA PRO A 225 4.62 2.18 -13.71
C PRO A 225 5.27 2.09 -15.10
N GLU A 226 4.46 1.97 -16.15
CA GLU A 226 4.94 2.02 -17.53
C GLU A 226 5.56 3.37 -17.92
N VAL A 227 5.25 4.43 -17.20
CA VAL A 227 5.80 5.78 -17.45
C VAL A 227 7.28 5.81 -17.11
N VAL A 228 7.66 5.43 -15.90
CA VAL A 228 9.08 5.35 -15.49
C VAL A 228 9.82 4.28 -16.30
N ALA A 229 9.17 3.15 -16.59
CA ALA A 229 9.74 2.06 -17.40
C ALA A 229 10.10 2.52 -18.82
N ARG A 230 9.18 3.24 -19.47
CA ARG A 230 9.42 3.84 -20.80
C ARG A 230 10.54 4.86 -20.76
N ALA A 231 10.56 5.74 -19.76
CA ALA A 231 11.59 6.75 -19.62
C ALA A 231 12.99 6.13 -19.44
N VAL A 232 13.11 5.04 -18.66
CA VAL A 232 14.36 4.25 -18.52
C VAL A 232 14.79 3.65 -19.85
N ALA A 233 13.88 2.99 -20.59
CA ALA A 233 14.17 2.39 -21.89
C ALA A 233 14.57 3.44 -22.93
N GLU A 234 13.97 4.62 -22.92
CA GLU A 234 14.32 5.73 -23.80
C GLU A 234 15.69 6.33 -23.49
N ALA A 235 16.00 6.50 -22.19
CA ALA A 235 17.32 6.95 -21.77
C ALA A 235 18.42 5.95 -22.18
N SER A 236 18.18 4.66 -22.03
CA SER A 236 19.09 3.59 -22.45
C SER A 236 19.40 3.67 -23.96
N ARG A 237 18.38 3.89 -24.78
CA ARG A 237 18.55 4.06 -26.26
C ARG A 237 19.39 5.29 -26.64
N ARG A 238 19.43 6.32 -25.77
CA ARG A 238 20.27 7.52 -25.94
C ARG A 238 21.67 7.40 -25.36
N GLY A 239 22.02 6.25 -24.77
CA GLY A 239 23.30 6.06 -24.09
C GLY A 239 23.39 6.71 -22.70
N GLU A 240 22.27 7.16 -22.15
CA GLU A 240 22.14 7.81 -20.83
C GLU A 240 21.65 6.84 -19.75
N GLY A 241 21.79 5.54 -19.95
CA GLY A 241 21.14 4.48 -19.22
C GLY A 241 21.07 4.66 -17.69
N PHE A 242 19.94 4.19 -17.14
CA PHE A 242 19.75 4.00 -15.71
C PHE A 242 19.85 2.51 -15.38
N ASP A 243 20.28 2.18 -14.16
CA ASP A 243 20.32 0.79 -13.69
C ASP A 243 18.91 0.28 -13.39
N LEU A 244 18.01 1.19 -12.95
CA LEU A 244 16.60 0.90 -12.72
C LEU A 244 15.78 2.19 -12.66
N GLY A 245 14.46 2.04 -12.78
CA GLY A 245 13.45 3.05 -12.45
C GLY A 245 12.73 2.68 -11.16
N ILE A 246 12.31 3.68 -10.41
CA ILE A 246 11.48 3.54 -9.20
C ILE A 246 10.28 4.46 -9.35
N THR A 247 9.11 4.01 -8.97
CA THR A 247 7.90 4.84 -8.93
C THR A 247 7.14 4.61 -7.64
N PHE A 248 6.71 5.70 -7.01
CA PHE A 248 5.92 5.70 -5.79
C PHE A 248 4.46 6.05 -6.08
N ASP A 249 3.56 5.80 -5.15
CA ASP A 249 2.23 6.39 -5.17
C ASP A 249 2.18 7.70 -4.35
N GLY A 250 1.02 8.34 -4.30
CA GLY A 250 0.88 9.69 -3.77
C GLY A 250 1.34 9.90 -2.33
N ASP A 251 1.23 8.90 -1.47
CA ASP A 251 1.70 8.92 -0.07
C ASP A 251 2.89 7.99 0.19
N ALA A 252 3.42 7.41 -0.88
CA ALA A 252 4.64 6.61 -0.94
C ALA A 252 4.67 5.42 0.05
N ASP A 253 3.52 4.81 0.31
CA ASP A 253 3.44 3.52 1.01
C ASP A 253 3.71 2.34 0.06
N ARG A 254 3.77 2.61 -1.27
CA ARG A 254 4.08 1.67 -2.35
C ARG A 254 5.28 2.09 -3.16
N ALA A 255 6.03 1.09 -3.64
CA ALA A 255 7.04 1.25 -4.66
C ALA A 255 6.92 0.15 -5.73
N LEU A 256 6.96 0.57 -7.00
CA LEU A 256 7.15 -0.32 -8.13
C LEU A 256 8.43 0.07 -8.87
N PHE A 257 8.92 -0.83 -9.70
CA PHE A 257 10.23 -0.64 -10.31
C PHE A 257 10.18 -0.91 -11.82
N SER A 258 11.22 -0.47 -12.51
CA SER A 258 11.56 -1.01 -13.81
C SER A 258 13.03 -1.45 -13.84
N ASP A 259 13.35 -2.49 -14.59
CA ASP A 259 14.73 -2.82 -14.87
C ASP A 259 15.34 -1.85 -15.91
N ALA A 260 16.64 -1.97 -16.16
CA ALA A 260 17.38 -1.15 -17.12
C ALA A 260 16.86 -1.23 -18.57
N ASN A 261 16.06 -2.25 -18.89
CA ASN A 261 15.47 -2.45 -20.20
C ASN A 261 14.05 -1.86 -20.31
N GLY A 262 13.51 -1.32 -19.22
CA GLY A 262 12.15 -0.78 -19.16
C GLY A 262 11.09 -1.85 -18.96
N ARG A 263 11.41 -3.03 -18.40
CA ARG A 263 10.43 -4.00 -17.94
C ARG A 263 9.92 -3.58 -16.57
N VAL A 264 8.61 -3.50 -16.41
CA VAL A 264 7.99 -3.23 -15.11
C VAL A 264 8.21 -4.41 -14.16
N ILE A 265 8.65 -4.11 -12.94
CA ILE A 265 8.90 -5.04 -11.85
C ILE A 265 7.94 -4.67 -10.72
N ASN A 266 6.97 -5.53 -10.44
CA ASN A 266 5.92 -5.30 -9.46
C ASN A 266 6.26 -5.83 -8.05
N GLY A 267 5.32 -5.70 -7.10
CA GLY A 267 5.53 -6.13 -5.72
C GLY A 267 5.77 -7.64 -5.57
N ASP A 268 5.21 -8.48 -6.43
CA ASP A 268 5.50 -9.92 -6.40
C ASP A 268 6.98 -10.21 -6.65
N ALA A 269 7.57 -9.52 -7.64
CA ALA A 269 9.00 -9.65 -7.92
C ALA A 269 9.86 -9.13 -6.77
N VAL A 270 9.44 -8.03 -6.12
CA VAL A 270 10.12 -7.48 -4.94
C VAL A 270 10.06 -8.46 -3.78
N LEU A 271 8.90 -9.10 -3.53
CA LEU A 271 8.74 -10.12 -2.50
C LEU A 271 9.68 -11.33 -2.74
N LEU A 272 9.85 -11.74 -4.00
CA LEU A 272 10.80 -12.80 -4.36
C LEU A 272 12.23 -12.41 -4.04
N VAL A 273 12.66 -11.24 -4.53
CA VAL A 273 14.04 -10.74 -4.35
C VAL A 273 14.36 -10.54 -2.87
N ALA A 274 13.47 -9.86 -2.13
CA ALA A 274 13.63 -9.61 -0.70
C ALA A 274 13.56 -10.90 0.12
N GLY A 275 12.66 -11.84 -0.23
CA GLY A 275 12.53 -13.12 0.46
C GLY A 275 13.80 -13.96 0.36
N ARG A 276 14.38 -14.06 -0.83
CA ARG A 276 15.66 -14.76 -1.06
C ARG A 276 16.81 -14.11 -0.29
N ASP A 277 16.85 -12.80 -0.31
CA ASP A 277 17.87 -12.05 0.42
C ASP A 277 17.78 -12.25 1.94
N LEU A 278 16.59 -12.07 2.51
CA LEU A 278 16.38 -12.27 3.94
C LEU A 278 16.67 -13.73 4.33
N GLN A 279 16.31 -14.71 3.50
CA GLN A 279 16.66 -16.13 3.72
C GLN A 279 18.17 -16.33 3.74
N ALA A 280 18.88 -15.82 2.73
CA ALA A 280 20.36 -15.95 2.65
C ALA A 280 21.07 -15.32 3.85
N ARG A 281 20.47 -14.29 4.46
CA ARG A 281 20.96 -13.59 5.64
C ARG A 281 20.46 -14.20 6.96
N GLY A 282 19.66 -15.25 6.93
CA GLY A 282 19.07 -15.86 8.12
C GLY A 282 18.03 -14.97 8.85
N LYS A 283 17.44 -14.00 8.12
CA LYS A 283 16.47 -13.02 8.63
C LYS A 283 15.02 -13.29 8.20
N LEU A 284 14.79 -14.26 7.31
CA LEU A 284 13.43 -14.65 6.91
C LEU A 284 12.86 -15.64 7.95
N ALA A 285 12.07 -15.12 8.87
CA ALA A 285 11.47 -15.94 9.92
C ALA A 285 10.61 -17.06 9.32
N ASN A 286 10.80 -18.29 9.82
CA ASN A 286 10.10 -19.48 9.39
C ASN A 286 10.20 -19.76 7.87
N ASN A 287 11.17 -19.18 7.16
CA ASN A 287 11.25 -19.22 5.69
C ASN A 287 9.91 -18.88 5.02
N THR A 288 9.21 -17.87 5.55
CA THR A 288 7.83 -17.58 5.14
C THR A 288 7.71 -16.15 4.64
N VAL A 289 6.99 -15.98 3.52
CA VAL A 289 6.53 -14.71 2.94
C VAL A 289 5.02 -14.69 2.96
N VAL A 290 4.42 -13.58 3.41
CA VAL A 290 2.97 -13.37 3.33
C VAL A 290 2.66 -12.50 2.12
N ALA A 291 1.83 -13.02 1.20
CA ALA A 291 1.35 -12.28 0.03
C ALA A 291 -0.18 -12.27 0.02
N THR A 292 -0.80 -11.54 -0.91
CA THR A 292 -2.26 -11.54 -1.02
C THR A 292 -2.78 -12.62 -1.97
N THR A 293 -4.09 -12.82 -1.95
CA THR A 293 -4.77 -13.68 -2.93
C THR A 293 -4.66 -13.14 -4.36
N MET A 294 -4.18 -11.91 -4.57
CA MET A 294 -3.93 -11.33 -5.90
C MET A 294 -2.54 -11.62 -6.43
N SER A 295 -1.59 -12.02 -5.57
CA SER A 295 -0.23 -12.36 -6.00
C SER A 295 -0.24 -13.53 -6.99
N ASN A 296 0.57 -13.40 -8.03
CA ASN A 296 0.63 -14.34 -9.14
C ASN A 296 1.15 -15.72 -8.69
N MET A 297 0.67 -16.78 -9.32
CA MET A 297 1.12 -18.15 -9.05
C MET A 297 2.62 -18.33 -9.32
N GLY A 298 3.18 -17.55 -10.25
CA GLY A 298 4.60 -17.55 -10.54
C GLY A 298 5.47 -17.17 -9.33
N LEU A 299 5.01 -16.24 -8.49
CA LEU A 299 5.68 -15.92 -7.23
C LEU A 299 5.73 -17.13 -6.31
N GLU A 300 4.59 -17.80 -6.10
CA GLU A 300 4.52 -18.97 -5.22
C GLU A 300 5.44 -20.10 -5.67
N ILE A 301 5.50 -20.35 -6.98
CA ILE A 301 6.40 -21.35 -7.56
C ILE A 301 7.86 -20.95 -7.37
N ALA A 302 8.22 -19.68 -7.65
CA ALA A 302 9.59 -19.21 -7.52
C ALA A 302 10.08 -19.22 -6.06
N LEU A 303 9.22 -18.85 -5.10
CA LEU A 303 9.50 -18.96 -3.66
C LEU A 303 9.68 -20.41 -3.24
N ARG A 304 8.77 -21.29 -3.64
CA ARG A 304 8.86 -22.73 -3.36
C ARG A 304 10.14 -23.38 -3.89
N ASN A 305 10.57 -22.99 -5.09
CA ASN A 305 11.85 -23.44 -5.65
C ASN A 305 13.07 -22.96 -4.85
N SER A 306 12.90 -21.89 -4.07
CA SER A 306 13.91 -21.37 -3.14
C SER A 306 13.72 -21.91 -1.70
N ASN A 307 12.85 -22.92 -1.48
CA ASN A 307 12.46 -23.42 -0.15
C ASN A 307 11.87 -22.34 0.77
N ILE A 308 11.13 -21.40 0.20
CA ILE A 308 10.40 -20.37 0.91
C ILE A 308 8.90 -20.66 0.81
N HIS A 309 8.21 -20.67 1.93
CA HIS A 309 6.77 -20.83 1.98
C HIS A 309 6.06 -19.51 1.70
N MET A 310 5.00 -19.57 0.89
CA MET A 310 4.13 -18.43 0.69
C MET A 310 2.78 -18.66 1.38
N LEU A 311 2.38 -17.75 2.24
CA LEU A 311 1.04 -17.69 2.82
C LEU A 311 0.23 -16.63 2.10
N ARG A 312 -1.07 -16.91 1.88
CA ARG A 312 -1.97 -15.95 1.22
C ARG A 312 -2.94 -15.36 2.21
N ALA A 313 -2.87 -14.04 2.37
CA ALA A 313 -3.86 -13.23 3.07
C ALA A 313 -4.95 -12.71 2.11
N PRO A 314 -6.12 -12.29 2.60
CA PRO A 314 -7.05 -11.47 1.82
C PRO A 314 -6.38 -10.19 1.31
N VAL A 315 -6.98 -9.58 0.26
CA VAL A 315 -6.48 -8.32 -0.29
C VAL A 315 -6.64 -7.20 0.74
N GLY A 316 -5.58 -6.43 0.94
CA GLY A 316 -5.48 -5.31 1.87
C GLY A 316 -4.28 -5.47 2.81
N ASP A 317 -3.51 -4.41 2.94
CA ASP A 317 -2.28 -4.36 3.74
C ASP A 317 -2.50 -4.76 5.21
N LYS A 318 -3.66 -4.40 5.78
CA LYS A 318 -4.09 -4.79 7.11
C LYS A 318 -4.11 -6.31 7.28
N TYR A 319 -4.69 -7.04 6.34
CA TYR A 319 -4.78 -8.51 6.41
C TYR A 319 -3.42 -9.18 6.21
N VAL A 320 -2.56 -8.59 5.36
CA VAL A 320 -1.17 -9.03 5.22
C VAL A 320 -0.44 -8.88 6.55
N LEU A 321 -0.56 -7.72 7.19
CA LEU A 321 0.08 -7.44 8.47
C LEU A 321 -0.45 -8.34 9.59
N GLU A 322 -1.77 -8.55 9.68
CA GLU A 322 -2.39 -9.47 10.65
C GLU A 322 -1.85 -10.90 10.49
N GLU A 323 -1.76 -11.40 9.25
CA GLU A 323 -1.22 -12.74 8.99
C GLU A 323 0.29 -12.81 9.32
N MET A 324 1.06 -11.74 9.02
CA MET A 324 2.47 -11.65 9.43
C MET A 324 2.63 -11.67 10.96
N GLN A 325 1.77 -10.96 11.69
CA GLN A 325 1.81 -10.95 13.17
C GLN A 325 1.47 -12.31 13.75
N LYS A 326 0.44 -12.96 13.22
CA LYS A 326 -0.04 -14.26 13.66
C LYS A 326 0.99 -15.38 13.41
N THR A 327 1.71 -15.31 12.30
CA THR A 327 2.67 -16.34 11.89
C THR A 327 4.11 -16.03 12.27
N GLY A 328 4.38 -14.79 12.70
CA GLY A 328 5.73 -14.32 12.97
C GLY A 328 6.55 -14.01 11.71
N ALA A 329 5.94 -13.98 10.54
CA ALA A 329 6.63 -13.67 9.29
C ALA A 329 7.26 -12.27 9.30
N THR A 330 8.46 -12.15 8.74
CA THR A 330 9.21 -10.88 8.70
C THR A 330 9.10 -10.14 7.38
N LEU A 331 8.54 -10.78 6.34
CA LEU A 331 8.30 -10.19 5.02
C LEU A 331 6.88 -10.49 4.56
N GLY A 332 6.19 -9.47 4.09
CA GLY A 332 4.91 -9.61 3.42
C GLY A 332 4.59 -8.43 2.53
N GLY A 333 3.55 -8.53 1.72
CA GLY A 333 3.15 -7.44 0.86
C GLY A 333 2.16 -7.80 -0.22
N GLU A 334 1.99 -6.87 -1.14
CA GLU A 334 1.02 -6.94 -2.22
C GLU A 334 1.70 -6.73 -3.59
N GLN A 335 1.11 -7.30 -4.62
CA GLN A 335 1.54 -7.09 -6.01
C GLN A 335 1.57 -5.60 -6.38
N SER A 336 0.72 -4.78 -5.75
CA SER A 336 0.65 -3.33 -5.93
C SER A 336 1.88 -2.55 -5.45
N GLY A 337 2.86 -3.22 -4.81
CA GLY A 337 4.10 -2.60 -4.34
C GLY A 337 4.09 -2.17 -2.87
N HIS A 338 3.01 -2.45 -2.12
CA HIS A 338 2.97 -2.25 -0.67
C HIS A 338 3.70 -3.40 0.01
N ILE A 339 4.95 -3.18 0.43
CA ILE A 339 5.83 -4.20 1.00
C ILE A 339 6.16 -3.86 2.45
N ILE A 340 5.98 -4.83 3.34
CA ILE A 340 6.18 -4.71 4.78
C ILE A 340 7.40 -5.51 5.19
N PHE A 341 8.42 -4.84 5.73
CA PHE A 341 9.62 -5.44 6.30
C PHE A 341 9.55 -5.38 7.83
N ARG A 342 9.43 -6.53 8.49
CA ARG A 342 9.41 -6.67 9.97
C ARG A 342 10.71 -7.24 10.52
N ASP A 343 11.80 -7.18 9.75
CA ASP A 343 13.16 -7.52 10.20
C ASP A 343 13.85 -6.36 10.94
N GLY A 344 13.16 -5.23 11.09
CA GLY A 344 13.53 -4.02 11.78
C GLY A 344 12.33 -3.37 12.49
N ASP A 345 12.26 -2.04 12.46
CA ASP A 345 11.26 -1.26 13.17
C ASP A 345 10.05 -0.82 12.31
N ALA A 346 9.95 -1.26 11.06
CA ALA A 346 8.82 -0.88 10.19
C ALA A 346 7.53 -1.59 10.64
N THR A 347 6.43 -0.85 10.64
CA THR A 347 5.11 -1.31 11.11
C THR A 347 4.05 -1.32 10.00
N THR A 348 4.39 -0.77 8.84
CA THR A 348 3.53 -0.69 7.65
C THR A 348 4.39 -0.79 6.41
N GLY A 349 3.78 -0.88 5.23
CA GLY A 349 4.49 -0.78 3.97
C GLY A 349 5.13 0.59 3.80
N ASP A 350 6.34 0.61 3.28
CA ASP A 350 7.14 1.80 3.07
C ASP A 350 7.85 1.71 1.73
N GLY A 351 7.39 2.53 0.77
CA GLY A 351 7.95 2.54 -0.58
C GLY A 351 9.41 2.97 -0.61
N LEU A 352 9.80 3.93 0.23
CA LEU A 352 11.18 4.42 0.30
C LEU A 352 12.11 3.37 0.92
N LEU A 353 11.69 2.73 2.01
CA LEU A 353 12.42 1.60 2.58
C LEU A 353 12.53 0.45 1.58
N THR A 354 11.44 0.14 0.86
CA THR A 354 11.43 -0.89 -0.18
C THR A 354 12.44 -0.56 -1.28
N ALA A 355 12.49 0.69 -1.73
CA ALA A 355 13.47 1.15 -2.71
C ALA A 355 14.90 0.97 -2.22
N LEU A 356 15.20 1.38 -0.98
CA LEU A 356 16.52 1.18 -0.38
C LEU A 356 16.90 -0.31 -0.30
N ARG A 357 16.00 -1.17 0.16
CA ARG A 357 16.24 -2.62 0.26
C ARG A 357 16.56 -3.25 -1.10
N VAL A 358 15.82 -2.88 -2.16
CA VAL A 358 16.14 -3.35 -3.53
C VAL A 358 17.52 -2.89 -3.97
N LEU A 359 17.85 -1.61 -3.78
CA LEU A 359 19.17 -1.07 -4.12
C LEU A 359 20.31 -1.74 -3.33
N GLU A 360 20.09 -1.99 -2.04
CA GLU A 360 21.04 -2.71 -1.18
C GLU A 360 21.31 -4.13 -1.68
N ILE A 361 20.25 -4.85 -2.07
CA ILE A 361 20.36 -6.21 -2.62
C ILE A 361 21.18 -6.18 -3.91
N MET A 362 20.86 -5.27 -4.84
CA MET A 362 21.60 -5.10 -6.09
C MET A 362 23.08 -4.81 -5.83
N ALA A 363 23.38 -3.87 -4.96
CA ALA A 363 24.76 -3.48 -4.64
C ALA A 363 25.55 -4.61 -3.97
N ARG A 364 24.94 -5.34 -3.06
CA ARG A 364 25.59 -6.42 -2.31
C ARG A 364 25.80 -7.67 -3.14
N THR A 365 24.86 -8.00 -4.00
CA THR A 365 24.96 -9.16 -4.90
C THR A 365 25.74 -8.87 -6.18
N ASN A 366 25.95 -7.58 -6.49
CA ASN A 366 26.48 -7.11 -7.76
C ASN A 366 25.69 -7.65 -8.97
N GLN A 367 24.38 -7.76 -8.81
CA GLN A 367 23.44 -8.22 -9.85
C GLN A 367 22.49 -7.09 -10.25
N SER A 368 22.09 -7.07 -11.51
CA SER A 368 21.02 -6.18 -11.97
C SER A 368 19.65 -6.65 -11.44
N LEU A 369 18.68 -5.73 -11.39
CA LEU A 369 17.32 -6.11 -11.03
C LEU A 369 16.73 -7.15 -12.01
N ALA A 370 17.09 -7.07 -13.28
CA ALA A 370 16.69 -8.06 -14.29
C ALA A 370 17.22 -9.47 -13.97
N ASP A 371 18.48 -9.58 -13.51
CA ASP A 371 19.08 -10.86 -13.13
C ASP A 371 18.42 -11.44 -11.88
N LEU A 372 18.15 -10.59 -10.87
CA LEU A 372 17.51 -11.00 -9.61
C LEU A 372 16.11 -11.57 -9.79
N VAL A 373 15.39 -11.16 -10.83
CA VAL A 373 14.02 -11.62 -11.15
C VAL A 373 13.95 -12.50 -12.39
N GLY A 374 15.11 -12.91 -12.94
CA GLY A 374 15.18 -13.58 -14.25
C GLY A 374 14.46 -14.91 -14.34
N ASP A 375 14.29 -15.60 -13.23
CA ASP A 375 13.57 -16.89 -13.13
C ASP A 375 12.10 -16.72 -12.70
N LEU A 376 11.63 -15.51 -12.42
CA LEU A 376 10.22 -15.26 -12.12
C LEU A 376 9.37 -15.34 -13.39
N LYS A 377 8.68 -16.43 -13.55
CA LYS A 377 7.73 -16.62 -14.64
C LYS A 377 6.35 -16.12 -14.22
N VAL A 378 5.91 -15.03 -14.82
CA VAL A 378 4.54 -14.53 -14.61
C VAL A 378 3.55 -15.40 -15.36
N PHE A 379 2.59 -15.97 -14.65
CA PHE A 379 1.53 -16.77 -15.25
C PHE A 379 0.44 -15.88 -15.83
N PRO A 380 0.01 -16.14 -17.07
CA PRO A 380 -1.20 -15.51 -17.62
C PRO A 380 -2.39 -15.68 -16.69
N GLN A 381 -3.20 -14.61 -16.55
CA GLN A 381 -4.39 -14.61 -15.71
C GLN A 381 -5.59 -14.10 -16.51
N VAL A 382 -6.73 -14.73 -16.35
CA VAL A 382 -8.01 -14.26 -16.90
C VAL A 382 -9.08 -14.23 -15.80
N ILE A 383 -9.94 -13.22 -15.87
CA ILE A 383 -11.15 -13.14 -15.04
C ILE A 383 -12.35 -13.10 -15.96
N LYS A 384 -13.23 -14.13 -15.86
CA LYS A 384 -14.52 -14.16 -16.54
C LYS A 384 -15.65 -13.88 -15.57
N ASN A 385 -16.52 -12.95 -15.94
CA ASN A 385 -17.70 -12.58 -15.16
C ASN A 385 -18.93 -13.24 -15.77
N VAL A 386 -19.69 -14.00 -14.98
CA VAL A 386 -20.94 -14.63 -15.38
C VAL A 386 -22.08 -14.03 -14.58
N ARG A 387 -23.11 -13.47 -15.24
CA ARG A 387 -24.30 -12.99 -14.57
C ARG A 387 -25.11 -14.13 -14.02
N VAL A 388 -25.52 -14.06 -12.75
CA VAL A 388 -26.24 -15.12 -12.05
C VAL A 388 -27.59 -14.59 -11.54
N ARG A 389 -28.58 -15.48 -11.53
CA ARG A 389 -29.92 -15.21 -10.98
C ARG A 389 -29.96 -15.34 -9.45
N GLU A 390 -29.10 -16.16 -8.87
CA GLU A 390 -29.00 -16.40 -7.45
C GLU A 390 -27.56 -16.74 -7.04
N LYS A 391 -27.25 -16.57 -5.74
CA LYS A 391 -25.94 -16.93 -5.17
C LYS A 391 -26.13 -18.17 -4.29
N ARG A 392 -25.71 -19.34 -4.80
CA ARG A 392 -25.68 -20.60 -4.07
C ARG A 392 -24.23 -21.06 -3.91
N PRO A 393 -23.87 -21.77 -2.82
CA PRO A 393 -22.53 -22.34 -2.72
C PRO A 393 -22.22 -23.17 -3.97
N PHE A 394 -21.06 -22.93 -4.60
CA PHE A 394 -20.68 -23.68 -5.83
C PHE A 394 -20.53 -25.17 -5.59
N SER A 395 -20.13 -25.57 -4.37
CA SER A 395 -20.08 -26.98 -3.92
C SER A 395 -21.47 -27.65 -3.85
N ALA A 396 -22.55 -26.88 -3.83
CA ALA A 396 -23.91 -27.40 -3.89
C ALA A 396 -24.47 -27.55 -5.33
N ILE A 397 -23.63 -27.29 -6.34
CA ILE A 397 -23.98 -27.36 -7.77
C ILE A 397 -23.04 -28.35 -8.46
N PRO A 398 -23.45 -29.61 -8.63
CA PRO A 398 -22.56 -30.69 -9.06
C PRO A 398 -21.81 -30.40 -10.37
N GLU A 399 -22.44 -29.74 -11.33
CA GLU A 399 -21.85 -29.40 -12.62
C GLU A 399 -20.71 -28.37 -12.47
N VAL A 400 -20.89 -27.36 -11.61
CA VAL A 400 -19.89 -26.32 -11.34
C VAL A 400 -18.74 -26.91 -10.52
N GLU A 401 -19.05 -27.68 -9.49
CA GLU A 401 -18.05 -28.32 -8.65
C GLU A 401 -17.15 -29.29 -9.48
N ARG A 402 -17.75 -30.09 -10.36
CA ARG A 402 -16.98 -30.95 -11.27
C ARG A 402 -16.07 -30.19 -12.19
N ALA A 403 -16.55 -29.03 -12.75
CA ALA A 403 -15.74 -28.23 -13.64
C ALA A 403 -14.55 -27.57 -12.88
N ILE A 404 -14.77 -27.12 -11.65
CA ILE A 404 -13.71 -26.57 -10.79
C ILE A 404 -12.69 -27.66 -10.45
N THR A 405 -13.13 -28.80 -9.93
CA THR A 405 -12.24 -29.90 -9.56
C THR A 405 -11.45 -30.44 -10.75
N ALA A 406 -12.06 -30.51 -11.93
CA ALA A 406 -11.37 -30.93 -13.16
C ALA A 406 -10.28 -29.92 -13.55
N ALA A 407 -10.57 -28.63 -13.46
CA ALA A 407 -9.59 -27.59 -13.75
C ALA A 407 -8.43 -27.59 -12.75
N GLU A 408 -8.70 -27.72 -11.45
CA GLU A 408 -7.67 -27.85 -10.40
C GLU A 408 -6.79 -29.08 -10.60
N GLY A 409 -7.43 -30.22 -10.91
CA GLY A 409 -6.71 -31.48 -11.20
C GLY A 409 -5.82 -31.40 -12.44
N GLU A 410 -6.28 -30.70 -13.49
CA GLU A 410 -5.48 -30.49 -14.70
C GLU A 410 -4.31 -29.55 -14.45
N LEU A 411 -4.51 -28.48 -13.68
CA LEU A 411 -3.44 -27.53 -13.32
C LEU A 411 -2.37 -28.19 -12.44
N ASN A 412 -2.73 -29.18 -11.63
CA ASN A 412 -1.81 -29.99 -10.82
C ASN A 412 -0.75 -29.15 -10.08
N GLY A 413 -1.17 -28.07 -9.42
CA GLY A 413 -0.29 -27.14 -8.68
C GLY A 413 0.55 -26.18 -9.55
N ASN A 414 0.39 -26.20 -10.88
CA ASN A 414 1.02 -25.27 -11.82
C ASN A 414 0.02 -24.26 -12.40
N GLY A 415 -0.89 -23.84 -11.57
CA GLY A 415 -1.91 -22.87 -11.87
C GLY A 415 -2.90 -22.74 -10.73
N ARG A 416 -3.88 -21.86 -10.87
CA ARG A 416 -4.85 -21.58 -9.81
C ARG A 416 -6.24 -21.32 -10.37
N VAL A 417 -7.23 -21.84 -9.64
CA VAL A 417 -8.65 -21.58 -9.87
C VAL A 417 -9.20 -20.80 -8.68
N VAL A 418 -9.86 -19.67 -8.94
CA VAL A 418 -10.60 -18.92 -7.91
C VAL A 418 -11.99 -18.62 -8.47
N VAL A 419 -13.01 -19.21 -7.87
CA VAL A 419 -14.41 -18.97 -8.23
C VAL A 419 -15.13 -18.37 -7.02
N ARG A 420 -15.69 -17.17 -7.19
CA ARG A 420 -16.39 -16.47 -6.12
C ARG A 420 -17.52 -15.59 -6.65
N TYR A 421 -18.47 -15.26 -5.81
CA TYR A 421 -19.46 -14.25 -6.12
C TYR A 421 -18.91 -12.84 -5.88
N SER A 422 -19.38 -11.88 -6.68
CA SER A 422 -19.19 -10.46 -6.38
C SER A 422 -19.97 -10.10 -5.11
N GLY A 423 -19.38 -9.29 -4.24
CA GLY A 423 -20.05 -8.80 -3.04
C GLY A 423 -21.23 -7.89 -3.36
N THR A 424 -21.08 -7.02 -4.36
CA THR A 424 -22.01 -5.94 -4.70
C THR A 424 -22.92 -6.25 -5.89
N GLU A 425 -22.53 -7.16 -6.79
CA GLU A 425 -23.24 -7.43 -8.03
C GLU A 425 -23.75 -8.87 -8.09
N ALA A 426 -24.75 -9.13 -8.92
CA ALA A 426 -25.26 -10.47 -9.22
C ALA A 426 -24.36 -11.18 -10.25
N LEU A 427 -23.09 -11.35 -9.92
CA LEU A 427 -22.04 -11.95 -10.75
C LEU A 427 -21.29 -13.03 -10.00
N ALA A 428 -20.99 -14.13 -10.71
CA ALA A 428 -19.92 -15.05 -10.37
C ALA A 428 -18.65 -14.64 -11.14
N ARG A 429 -17.52 -14.65 -10.46
CA ARG A 429 -16.19 -14.35 -11.03
C ARG A 429 -15.36 -15.61 -11.06
N VAL A 430 -14.93 -16.02 -12.25
CA VAL A 430 -14.03 -17.15 -12.48
C VAL A 430 -12.67 -16.57 -12.84
N MET A 431 -11.69 -16.74 -11.98
CA MET A 431 -10.30 -16.38 -12.23
C MET A 431 -9.49 -17.67 -12.41
N ILE A 432 -8.73 -17.73 -13.48
CA ILE A 432 -7.76 -18.78 -13.78
C ILE A 432 -6.38 -18.17 -14.01
N GLU A 433 -5.39 -18.78 -13.41
CA GLU A 433 -3.97 -18.61 -13.75
C GLU A 433 -3.44 -19.95 -14.26
N ALA A 434 -2.72 -19.94 -15.36
CA ALA A 434 -2.11 -21.15 -15.93
C ALA A 434 -0.80 -20.81 -16.64
N ASP A 435 -0.05 -21.86 -16.98
CA ASP A 435 1.26 -21.75 -17.65
C ASP A 435 1.19 -21.28 -19.11
N SER A 436 0.00 -21.30 -19.72
CA SER A 436 -0.26 -20.80 -21.06
C SER A 436 -1.64 -20.15 -21.19
N GLU A 437 -1.76 -19.16 -22.08
CA GLU A 437 -3.02 -18.47 -22.36
C GLU A 437 -4.09 -19.40 -22.90
N GLU A 438 -3.73 -20.38 -23.75
CA GLU A 438 -4.66 -21.34 -24.32
C GLU A 438 -5.31 -22.18 -23.21
N ARG A 439 -4.50 -22.77 -22.33
CA ARG A 439 -4.96 -23.56 -21.20
C ARG A 439 -5.81 -22.74 -20.23
N MET A 440 -5.34 -21.53 -19.89
CA MET A 440 -6.03 -20.58 -19.03
C MET A 440 -7.45 -20.28 -19.56
N ASN A 441 -7.56 -19.88 -20.82
CA ASN A 441 -8.83 -19.52 -21.43
C ASN A 441 -9.79 -20.72 -21.51
N ARG A 442 -9.30 -21.89 -21.93
CA ARG A 442 -10.10 -23.12 -22.03
C ARG A 442 -10.69 -23.53 -20.67
N LEU A 443 -9.90 -23.51 -19.62
CA LEU A 443 -10.36 -23.84 -18.28
C LEU A 443 -11.37 -22.80 -17.74
N ALA A 444 -11.10 -21.52 -17.96
CA ALA A 444 -12.01 -20.44 -17.57
C ALA A 444 -13.36 -20.53 -18.31
N ASP A 445 -13.35 -20.87 -19.63
CA ASP A 445 -14.55 -21.07 -20.41
C ASP A 445 -15.37 -22.26 -19.93
N SER A 446 -14.71 -23.36 -19.59
CA SER A 446 -15.38 -24.56 -19.06
C SER A 446 -16.15 -24.25 -17.77
N ILE A 447 -15.51 -23.58 -16.80
CA ILE A 447 -16.15 -23.23 -15.53
C ILE A 447 -17.25 -22.18 -15.74
N ALA A 448 -16.97 -21.15 -16.56
CA ALA A 448 -17.94 -20.10 -16.87
C ALA A 448 -19.20 -20.67 -17.56
N ALA A 449 -19.04 -21.63 -18.49
CA ALA A 449 -20.15 -22.30 -19.14
C ALA A 449 -20.99 -23.12 -18.15
N ALA A 450 -20.36 -23.86 -17.24
CA ALA A 450 -21.07 -24.62 -16.20
C ALA A 450 -21.90 -23.70 -15.29
N ILE A 451 -21.33 -22.52 -14.89
CA ILE A 451 -22.06 -21.53 -14.12
C ILE A 451 -23.21 -20.91 -14.94
N GLN A 452 -22.97 -20.58 -16.21
CA GLN A 452 -23.99 -20.00 -17.09
C GLN A 452 -25.17 -20.95 -17.31
N GLN A 453 -24.92 -22.24 -17.48
CA GLN A 453 -25.95 -23.26 -17.66
C GLN A 453 -26.82 -23.48 -16.40
N THR A 454 -26.21 -23.42 -15.22
CA THR A 454 -26.89 -23.75 -13.95
C THR A 454 -27.46 -22.55 -13.23
N LEU A 455 -26.78 -21.43 -13.25
CA LEU A 455 -27.11 -20.21 -12.50
C LEU A 455 -27.30 -18.98 -13.40
N GLY A 456 -26.99 -19.07 -14.68
CA GLY A 456 -27.01 -17.93 -15.59
C GLY A 456 -28.37 -17.25 -15.72
N ARG A 457 -28.31 -15.95 -16.00
CA ARG A 457 -29.45 -15.07 -16.21
C ARG A 457 -29.60 -14.75 -17.67
#